data_531bb84dad21772adcc696aaa35a87ae
#
_entry.id   531bb84dad21772adcc696aaa35a87ae
#
_cell.length_a   1.000
_cell.length_b   1.000
_cell.length_c   1.000
_cell.angle_alpha   90.00
_cell.angle_beta   90.00
_cell.angle_gamma   90.00
#
_symmetry.space_group_name_H-M   'P 1'
#
loop_
_entity.id
_entity.type
_entity.pdbx_description
1 polymer ?
#
loop_
_entity_poly.entity_id
_entity_poly.type
_entity_poly.pdbx_seq_one_letter_code
_entity_poly.pdbx_strand_id
1 'polypeptide(L)'
;VDYLQLLSGNGGRSSENRVQEVSQITTGLKALAKELNVPIIALSQLSRQVENREDKRPQLSDLRESGSIEQDADVVMFVFREEYYVERLKPSEGTPEFQDWMAKMQLVSGKAEVIIGKQRHGPVGTVQLQFESSVTRFSDLARDQYLPERME
;
A
#
# COMPACT_ATOMS: atom_id res chain seq x y z
N VAL A 1 -8.22 12.20 -2.85
CA VAL A 1 -9.23 11.55 -3.71
C VAL A 1 -9.30 10.08 -3.34
N ASP A 2 -10.45 9.58 -2.93
CA ASP A 2 -10.69 8.20 -2.48
C ASP A 2 -11.82 7.62 -3.32
N TYR A 3 -11.52 6.63 -4.12
CA TYR A 3 -10.27 6.23 -4.82
C TYR A 3 -10.49 6.41 -6.32
N LEU A 4 -9.41 6.45 -7.11
CA LEU A 4 -9.47 6.82 -8.54
C LEU A 4 -10.51 6.03 -9.34
N GLN A 5 -10.71 4.76 -9.02
CA GLN A 5 -11.64 3.88 -9.74
C GLN A 5 -13.13 4.21 -9.50
N LEU A 6 -13.46 5.05 -8.50
CA LEU A 6 -14.82 5.57 -8.28
C LEU A 6 -15.11 6.82 -9.12
N LEU A 7 -14.08 7.50 -9.60
CA LEU A 7 -14.27 8.59 -10.52
C LEU A 7 -14.72 8.01 -11.87
N SER A 8 -15.93 8.36 -12.29
CA SER A 8 -16.46 7.93 -13.58
C SER A 8 -16.17 8.98 -14.63
N GLY A 9 -15.52 8.57 -15.72
CA GLY A 9 -15.58 9.31 -16.97
C GLY A 9 -16.83 8.90 -17.78
N ASN A 10 -17.20 9.66 -18.76
CA ASN A 10 -18.41 9.48 -19.61
C ASN A 10 -18.30 8.29 -20.61
N GLY A 11 -17.54 7.24 -20.31
CA GLY A 11 -17.22 6.15 -21.24
C GLY A 11 -17.76 4.78 -20.83
N GLY A 12 -18.21 4.01 -21.81
CA GLY A 12 -18.86 2.71 -21.66
C GLY A 12 -17.97 1.58 -21.10
N ARG A 13 -18.61 0.46 -20.78
CA ARG A 13 -18.18 -0.68 -19.96
C ARG A 13 -17.10 -1.64 -20.55
N SER A 14 -16.26 -1.26 -21.51
CA SER A 14 -15.17 -2.13 -21.98
C SER A 14 -13.88 -1.90 -21.20
N SER A 15 -13.01 -2.92 -21.07
CA SER A 15 -11.74 -2.84 -20.36
C SER A 15 -10.77 -1.80 -20.96
N GLU A 16 -10.79 -1.64 -22.29
CA GLU A 16 -9.99 -0.61 -22.97
C GLU A 16 -10.46 0.80 -22.63
N ASN A 17 -11.77 1.00 -22.53
CA ASN A 17 -12.34 2.28 -22.08
C ASN A 17 -11.93 2.59 -20.64
N ARG A 18 -11.77 1.59 -19.80
CA ARG A 18 -11.38 1.78 -18.39
C ARG A 18 -9.96 2.31 -18.24
N VAL A 19 -9.01 1.78 -19.01
CA VAL A 19 -7.63 2.27 -19.03
C VAL A 19 -7.57 3.73 -19.52
N GLN A 20 -8.31 4.05 -20.57
CA GLN A 20 -8.38 5.42 -21.10
C GLN A 20 -9.03 6.38 -20.10
N GLU A 21 -10.09 5.94 -19.43
CA GLU A 21 -10.79 6.71 -18.40
C GLU A 21 -9.87 7.06 -17.23
N VAL A 22 -9.15 6.08 -16.69
CA VAL A 22 -8.18 6.32 -15.61
C VAL A 22 -7.06 7.26 -16.09
N SER A 23 -6.60 7.12 -17.33
CA SER A 23 -5.60 8.03 -17.91
C SER A 23 -6.09 9.48 -17.99
N GLN A 24 -7.33 9.71 -18.38
CA GLN A 24 -7.92 11.06 -18.40
C GLN A 24 -8.03 11.63 -16.99
N ILE A 25 -8.42 10.81 -16.01
CA ILE A 25 -8.53 11.22 -14.61
C ILE A 25 -7.16 11.62 -14.06
N THR A 26 -6.12 10.81 -14.25
CA THR A 26 -4.77 11.09 -13.71
C THR A 26 -4.16 12.33 -14.35
N THR A 27 -4.30 12.49 -15.67
CA THR A 27 -3.87 13.69 -16.39
C THR A 27 -4.62 14.94 -15.89
N GLY A 28 -5.95 14.83 -15.70
CA GLY A 28 -6.77 15.92 -15.15
C GLY A 28 -6.38 16.31 -13.74
N LEU A 29 -6.15 15.33 -12.83
CA LEU A 29 -5.68 15.59 -11.49
C LEU A 29 -4.29 16.26 -11.46
N LYS A 30 -3.41 15.84 -12.38
CA LYS A 30 -2.08 16.46 -12.51
C LYS A 30 -2.15 17.92 -12.98
N ALA A 31 -3.04 18.20 -13.93
CA ALA A 31 -3.30 19.57 -14.40
C ALA A 31 -3.86 20.45 -13.26
N LEU A 32 -4.86 19.93 -12.54
CA LEU A 32 -5.49 20.61 -11.41
C LEU A 32 -4.50 20.91 -10.28
N ALA A 33 -3.62 19.96 -9.95
CA ALA A 33 -2.58 20.16 -8.94
C ALA A 33 -1.65 21.33 -9.30
N LYS A 34 -1.30 21.44 -10.59
CA LYS A 34 -0.47 22.53 -11.09
C LYS A 34 -1.22 23.86 -11.10
N GLU A 35 -2.45 23.87 -11.57
CA GLU A 35 -3.30 25.08 -11.66
C GLU A 35 -3.54 25.69 -10.27
N LEU A 36 -3.91 24.86 -9.30
CA LEU A 36 -4.19 25.28 -7.94
C LEU A 36 -2.95 25.41 -7.05
N ASN A 37 -1.79 24.97 -7.54
CA ASN A 37 -0.53 24.89 -6.79
C ASN A 37 -0.69 24.14 -5.44
N VAL A 38 -1.34 22.98 -5.49
CA VAL A 38 -1.57 22.11 -4.32
C VAL A 38 -1.10 20.68 -4.56
N PRO A 39 -0.65 19.96 -3.54
CA PRO A 39 -0.43 18.52 -3.66
C PRO A 39 -1.79 17.80 -3.72
N ILE A 40 -1.88 16.78 -4.60
CA ILE A 40 -3.04 15.89 -4.67
C ILE A 40 -2.58 14.48 -4.29
N ILE A 41 -3.21 13.91 -3.26
CA ILE A 41 -3.06 12.50 -2.89
C ILE A 41 -4.27 11.75 -3.41
N ALA A 42 -4.03 10.74 -4.24
CA ALA A 42 -5.06 9.89 -4.80
C ALA A 42 -4.85 8.44 -4.33
N LEU A 43 -5.92 7.80 -3.86
CA LEU A 43 -5.92 6.38 -3.51
C LEU A 43 -6.28 5.57 -4.75
N SER A 44 -5.65 4.42 -4.90
CA SER A 44 -5.89 3.49 -6.01
C SER A 44 -5.96 2.06 -5.52
N GLN A 45 -6.90 1.29 -6.05
CA GLN A 45 -6.94 -0.14 -5.85
C GLN A 45 -5.83 -0.84 -6.62
N LEU A 46 -5.33 -1.92 -6.07
CA LEU A 46 -4.37 -2.80 -6.72
C LEU A 46 -5.08 -3.94 -7.45
N SER A 47 -4.40 -4.50 -8.44
CA SER A 47 -4.81 -5.75 -9.08
C SER A 47 -4.86 -6.87 -8.06
N ARG A 48 -5.91 -7.71 -8.11
CA ARG A 48 -6.04 -8.89 -7.24
C ARG A 48 -4.93 -9.94 -7.49
N GLN A 49 -4.15 -9.82 -8.56
CA GLN A 49 -3.04 -10.72 -8.84
C GLN A 49 -1.95 -10.69 -7.77
N VAL A 50 -1.82 -9.59 -7.00
CA VAL A 50 -0.91 -9.51 -5.85
C VAL A 50 -1.20 -10.61 -4.82
N GLU A 51 -2.47 -11.00 -4.65
CA GLU A 51 -2.89 -12.03 -3.70
C GLU A 51 -2.42 -13.46 -4.08
N ASN A 52 -2.06 -13.67 -5.35
CA ASN A 52 -1.63 -14.98 -5.87
C ASN A 52 -0.12 -15.18 -5.80
N ARG A 53 0.65 -14.15 -5.42
CA ARG A 53 2.09 -14.25 -5.27
C ARG A 53 2.48 -14.78 -3.88
N GLU A 54 3.64 -15.39 -3.79
CA GLU A 54 4.26 -15.78 -2.51
C GLU A 54 4.59 -14.52 -1.69
N ASP A 55 5.35 -13.60 -2.26
CA ASP A 55 5.55 -12.25 -1.71
C ASP A 55 4.41 -11.33 -2.15
N LYS A 56 3.56 -10.98 -1.20
CA LYS A 56 2.38 -10.12 -1.42
C LYS A 56 2.68 -8.63 -1.30
N ARG A 57 3.96 -8.24 -1.21
CA ARG A 57 4.34 -6.82 -1.27
C ARG A 57 3.96 -6.23 -2.62
N PRO A 58 3.17 -5.15 -2.63
CA PRO A 58 2.74 -4.51 -3.87
C PRO A 58 3.91 -3.94 -4.68
N GLN A 59 3.75 -3.95 -5.99
CA GLN A 59 4.70 -3.44 -6.97
C GLN A 59 4.00 -2.54 -8.01
N LEU A 60 4.75 -1.76 -8.77
CA LEU A 60 4.19 -0.89 -9.81
C LEU A 60 3.36 -1.67 -10.85
N SER A 61 3.76 -2.90 -11.17
CA SER A 61 2.98 -3.78 -12.06
C SER A 61 1.59 -4.12 -11.54
N ASP A 62 1.33 -3.96 -10.24
CA ASP A 62 0.01 -4.20 -9.65
C ASP A 62 -0.96 -3.04 -9.89
N LEU A 63 -0.47 -1.90 -10.39
CA LEU A 63 -1.26 -0.78 -10.91
C LEU A 63 -1.76 -1.02 -12.34
N ARG A 64 -1.89 -2.24 -12.78
CA ARG A 64 -1.92 -2.74 -14.16
C ARG A 64 -3.06 -2.22 -15.03
N GLU A 65 -4.20 -1.85 -14.48
CA GLU A 65 -5.29 -1.21 -15.23
C GLU A 65 -5.08 0.31 -15.37
N SER A 66 -3.91 0.78 -14.96
CA SER A 66 -3.63 2.19 -14.73
C SER A 66 -2.18 2.54 -15.08
N GLY A 67 -1.65 2.06 -16.21
CA GLY A 67 -0.28 2.39 -16.66
C GLY A 67 0.00 3.90 -16.65
N SER A 68 -1.05 4.71 -16.81
CA SER A 68 -0.99 6.16 -16.70
C SER A 68 -0.75 6.64 -15.25
N ILE A 69 -1.24 5.93 -14.22
CA ILE A 69 -0.99 6.31 -12.82
C ILE A 69 0.51 6.35 -12.57
N GLU A 70 1.22 5.29 -12.98
CA GLU A 70 2.67 5.25 -12.84
C GLU A 70 3.36 6.40 -13.60
N GLN A 71 2.91 6.73 -14.80
CA GLN A 71 3.51 7.78 -15.62
C GLN A 71 3.25 9.18 -15.03
N ASP A 72 2.02 9.46 -14.64
CA ASP A 72 1.57 10.79 -14.21
C ASP A 72 1.97 11.12 -12.76
N ALA A 73 2.00 10.13 -11.86
CA ALA A 73 2.35 10.35 -10.47
C ALA A 73 3.81 10.76 -10.29
N ASP A 74 4.08 11.73 -9.42
CA ASP A 74 5.43 12.08 -8.99
C ASP A 74 5.97 11.10 -7.96
N VAL A 75 5.09 10.57 -7.13
CA VAL A 75 5.38 9.56 -6.10
C VAL A 75 4.31 8.49 -6.15
N VAL A 76 4.72 7.23 -6.06
CA VAL A 76 3.83 6.08 -5.86
C VAL A 76 4.27 5.37 -4.59
N MET A 77 3.33 5.23 -3.66
CA MET A 77 3.54 4.54 -2.40
C MET A 77 2.52 3.42 -2.23
N PHE A 78 2.98 2.30 -1.73
CA PHE A 78 2.11 1.17 -1.36
C PHE A 78 2.11 0.99 0.14
N VAL A 79 0.96 0.64 0.70
CA VAL A 79 0.83 0.25 2.09
C VAL A 79 0.73 -1.26 2.17
N PHE A 80 1.58 -1.88 2.97
CA PHE A 80 1.62 -3.33 3.16
C PHE A 80 1.63 -3.68 4.65
N ARG A 81 0.88 -4.71 5.03
CA ARG A 81 0.85 -5.28 6.38
C ARG A 81 0.92 -6.80 6.27
N GLU A 82 2.07 -7.36 6.65
CA GLU A 82 2.26 -8.81 6.62
C GLU A 82 1.34 -9.51 7.64
N GLU A 83 1.13 -8.89 8.80
CA GLU A 83 0.20 -9.35 9.84
C GLU A 83 -1.17 -9.75 9.26
N TYR A 84 -1.73 -8.92 8.36
CA TYR A 84 -3.03 -9.15 7.73
C TYR A 84 -3.11 -10.49 6.98
N TYR A 85 -2.03 -10.91 6.36
CA TYR A 85 -1.95 -12.18 5.64
C TYR A 85 -1.67 -13.36 6.57
N VAL A 86 -0.77 -13.18 7.54
CA VAL A 86 -0.41 -14.22 8.51
C VAL A 86 -1.59 -14.56 9.41
N GLU A 87 -2.37 -13.58 9.85
CA GLU A 87 -3.56 -13.77 10.68
C GLU A 87 -4.59 -14.70 10.01
N ARG A 88 -4.77 -14.58 8.70
CA ARG A 88 -5.72 -15.40 7.92
C ARG A 88 -5.30 -16.86 7.76
N LEU A 89 -4.04 -17.17 8.00
CA LEU A 89 -3.47 -18.51 7.89
C LEU A 89 -3.39 -19.23 9.24
N LYS A 90 -4.12 -18.74 10.26
CA LYS A 90 -4.10 -19.33 11.61
C LYS A 90 -4.47 -20.83 11.55
N PRO A 91 -3.55 -21.75 11.94
CA PRO A 91 -3.83 -23.18 12.02
C PRO A 91 -4.68 -23.53 13.27
N SER A 92 -5.08 -24.79 13.36
CA SER A 92 -5.75 -25.30 14.56
C SER A 92 -4.81 -25.26 15.78
N GLU A 93 -5.35 -24.88 16.92
CA GLU A 93 -4.59 -24.84 18.18
C GLU A 93 -4.11 -26.25 18.57
N GLY A 94 -2.91 -26.35 19.13
CA GLY A 94 -2.31 -27.61 19.55
C GLY A 94 -1.53 -28.35 18.47
N THR A 95 -1.42 -27.82 17.26
CA THR A 95 -0.59 -28.40 16.20
C THR A 95 0.83 -27.79 16.18
N PRO A 96 1.84 -28.48 15.63
CA PRO A 96 3.18 -27.89 15.44
C PRO A 96 3.13 -26.62 14.60
N GLU A 97 2.33 -26.60 13.55
CA GLU A 97 2.14 -25.45 12.66
C GLU A 97 1.59 -24.22 13.41
N PHE A 98 0.84 -24.43 14.49
CA PHE A 98 0.34 -23.35 15.34
C PHE A 98 1.48 -22.65 16.08
N GLN A 99 2.51 -23.38 16.50
CA GLN A 99 3.69 -22.79 17.17
C GLN A 99 4.48 -21.93 16.18
N ASP A 100 4.70 -22.43 14.96
CA ASP A 100 5.39 -21.69 13.89
C ASP A 100 4.61 -20.43 13.51
N TRP A 101 3.29 -20.54 13.41
CA TRP A 101 2.40 -19.41 13.15
C TRP A 101 2.47 -18.37 14.27
N MET A 102 2.45 -18.78 15.55
CA MET A 102 2.57 -17.88 16.71
C MET A 102 3.91 -17.11 16.66
N ALA A 103 5.01 -17.82 16.39
CA ALA A 103 6.32 -17.19 16.29
C ALA A 103 6.34 -16.15 15.15
N LYS A 104 5.76 -16.48 14.00
CA LYS A 104 5.64 -15.54 12.87
C LYS A 104 4.76 -14.34 13.20
N MET A 105 3.60 -14.56 13.85
CA MET A 105 2.71 -13.47 14.29
C MET A 105 3.43 -12.51 15.24
N GLN A 106 4.21 -13.01 16.17
CA GLN A 106 4.97 -12.17 17.09
C GLN A 106 5.98 -11.25 16.37
N LEU A 107 6.55 -11.71 15.25
CA LEU A 107 7.49 -10.91 14.45
C LEU A 107 6.82 -9.80 13.63
N VAL A 108 5.59 -10.03 13.15
CA VAL A 108 4.91 -9.13 12.20
C VAL A 108 3.82 -8.28 12.83
N SER A 109 3.36 -8.63 14.04
CA SER A 109 2.25 -7.94 14.71
C SER A 109 2.54 -6.47 14.95
N GLY A 110 1.56 -5.64 14.67
CA GLY A 110 1.65 -4.19 14.84
C GLY A 110 2.62 -3.49 13.88
N LYS A 111 3.14 -4.19 12.85
CA LYS A 111 4.06 -3.61 11.87
C LYS A 111 3.35 -3.36 10.54
N ALA A 112 3.73 -2.27 9.91
CA ALA A 112 3.34 -1.92 8.55
C ALA A 112 4.53 -1.41 7.75
N GLU A 113 4.43 -1.48 6.44
CA GLU A 113 5.43 -0.98 5.50
C GLU A 113 4.78 0.05 4.57
N VAL A 114 5.46 1.16 4.36
CA VAL A 114 5.19 2.06 3.23
C VAL A 114 6.30 1.86 2.22
N ILE A 115 5.95 1.25 1.09
CA ILE A 115 6.88 0.91 0.01
C ILE A 115 6.81 2.04 -1.02
N ILE A 116 7.89 2.79 -1.17
CA ILE A 116 8.03 3.85 -2.18
C ILE A 116 8.47 3.17 -3.48
N GLY A 117 7.50 2.87 -4.35
CA GLY A 117 7.76 2.20 -5.62
C GLY A 117 8.23 3.15 -6.72
N LYS A 118 7.87 4.43 -6.62
CA LYS A 118 8.33 5.49 -7.53
C LYS A 118 8.48 6.79 -6.76
N GLN A 119 9.57 7.50 -7.04
CA GLN A 119 9.78 8.88 -6.59
C GLN A 119 10.59 9.63 -7.65
N ARG A 120 9.99 10.68 -8.23
CA ARG A 120 10.61 11.38 -9.39
C ARG A 120 11.93 12.05 -9.04
N HIS A 121 12.06 12.58 -7.83
CA HIS A 121 13.21 13.35 -7.39
C HIS A 121 13.88 12.78 -6.14
N GLY A 122 13.74 11.46 -5.89
CA GLY A 122 14.34 10.83 -4.74
C GLY A 122 14.46 9.30 -4.90
N PRO A 123 15.05 8.63 -3.92
CA PRO A 123 15.22 7.17 -3.94
C PRO A 123 13.90 6.46 -3.69
N VAL A 124 13.76 5.27 -4.25
CA VAL A 124 12.77 4.28 -3.86
C VAL A 124 13.26 3.55 -2.60
N GLY A 125 12.33 2.94 -1.86
CA GLY A 125 12.70 2.21 -0.65
C GLY A 125 11.47 1.85 0.19
N THR A 126 11.71 1.33 1.39
CA THR A 126 10.65 0.93 2.31
C THR A 126 10.83 1.61 3.65
N VAL A 127 9.75 2.18 4.18
CA VAL A 127 9.68 2.76 5.51
C VAL A 127 8.86 1.83 6.40
N GLN A 128 9.45 1.41 7.52
CA GLN A 128 8.76 0.62 8.54
C GLN A 128 7.98 1.55 9.47
N LEU A 129 6.72 1.21 9.73
CA LEU A 129 5.82 1.93 10.62
C LEU A 129 5.20 0.96 11.64
N GLN A 130 4.74 1.49 12.74
CA GLN A 130 3.83 0.81 13.64
C GLN A 130 2.40 1.02 13.17
N PHE A 131 1.58 -0.03 13.27
CA PHE A 131 0.14 0.03 13.01
C PHE A 131 -0.66 -0.50 14.20
N GLU A 132 -1.49 0.34 14.76
CA GLU A 132 -2.41 -0.02 15.84
C GLU A 132 -3.80 -0.28 15.24
N SER A 133 -4.14 -1.57 15.14
CA SER A 133 -5.36 -2.02 14.44
C SER A 133 -6.66 -1.59 15.16
N SER A 134 -6.64 -1.49 16.49
CA SER A 134 -7.79 -1.11 17.32
C SER A 134 -8.33 0.28 17.00
N VAL A 135 -7.47 1.19 16.56
CA VAL A 135 -7.79 2.58 16.22
C VAL A 135 -7.36 2.97 14.80
N THR A 136 -6.95 2.00 14.00
CA THR A 136 -6.53 2.19 12.59
C THR A 136 -5.48 3.30 12.45
N ARG A 137 -4.48 3.29 13.34
CA ARG A 137 -3.49 4.36 13.44
C ARG A 137 -2.11 3.88 13.01
N PHE A 138 -1.46 4.68 12.14
CA PHE A 138 -0.03 4.55 11.85
C PHE A 138 0.77 5.51 12.74
N SER A 139 1.94 5.07 13.17
CA SER A 139 2.90 5.87 13.93
C SER A 139 4.33 5.43 13.59
N ASP A 140 5.30 6.21 14.02
CA ASP A 140 6.71 5.83 13.88
C ASP A 140 6.99 4.55 14.66
N LEU A 141 7.74 3.64 14.05
CA LEU A 141 8.24 2.47 14.74
C LEU A 141 9.32 2.93 15.72
N ALA A 142 9.14 2.61 17.02
CA ALA A 142 10.15 2.89 18.03
C ALA A 142 11.47 2.22 17.64
N ARG A 143 12.55 3.02 17.55
CA ARG A 143 13.89 2.48 17.35
C ARG A 143 14.43 2.03 18.70
N ASP A 144 15.07 0.87 18.75
CA ASP A 144 15.68 0.32 19.98
C ASP A 144 16.63 1.30 20.69
N GLN A 145 17.19 2.26 19.96
CA GLN A 145 18.06 3.32 20.48
C GLN A 145 17.37 4.32 21.42
N TYR A 146 16.04 4.33 21.48
CA TYR A 146 15.25 5.24 22.33
C TYR A 146 14.49 4.51 23.45
N LEU A 147 14.67 3.21 23.58
CA LEU A 147 14.12 2.50 24.73
C LEU A 147 15.00 2.82 25.95
N PRO A 148 14.43 3.37 27.04
CA PRO A 148 15.20 3.55 28.25
C PRO A 148 15.72 2.18 28.72
N GLU A 149 17.01 2.13 29.09
CA GLU A 149 17.59 0.93 29.68
C GLU A 149 16.66 0.48 30.84
N ARG A 150 16.22 -0.78 30.79
CA ARG A 150 15.47 -1.33 31.92
C ARG A 150 16.37 -1.25 33.14
N MET A 151 16.02 -0.39 34.08
CA MET A 151 16.63 -0.44 35.43
C MET A 151 16.21 -1.76 36.04
N GLU A 152 17.18 -2.66 36.23
CA GLU A 152 17.04 -3.87 37.02
C GLU A 152 16.84 -3.53 38.50
#